data_1e0e43c5cad96d5d28052dca3f772357
#
_entry.id   1e0e43c5cad96d5d28052dca3f772357
#
_cell.length_a   1.000
_cell.length_b   1.000
_cell.length_c   1.000
_cell.angle_alpha   90.00
_cell.angle_beta   90.00
_cell.angle_gamma   90.00
#
_symmetry.space_group_name_H-M   'P 1'
#
loop_
_entity.id
_entity.type
_entity.pdbx_description
1 polymer ?
#
loop_
_entity_poly.entity_id
_entity_poly.type
_entity_poly.pdbx_seq_one_letter_code
_entity_poly.pdbx_strand_id
1 'polypeptide(L)'
;MSNTKIYLVACGGHGRVVLDALLSSQQTIHGVVDANIAIGTEIFGVKVVGGDDVIKTFDPKVTQLVNGFGSTGSSRKRMETFEHWSKSGFKFRGVIHKAASIGAECKIASSAQIMAGAVLQNRVSVGENVVINTRASIDHDVVIADHAVISPGAIISGSVKIGHGAFVGAGAVIIQGIEVGDNCVIGAGAVVRHNVKPATTVVGNPAAQLE
;
A
#
# COMPACT_ATOMS: atom_id res chain seq x y z
N MET A 1 10.40 -14.68 -22.34
CA MET A 1 10.30 -14.31 -20.93
C MET A 1 10.58 -12.82 -20.82
N SER A 2 9.75 -12.03 -20.17
CA SER A 2 9.95 -10.58 -20.02
C SER A 2 11.26 -10.34 -19.25
N ASN A 3 12.22 -9.63 -19.86
CA ASN A 3 13.51 -9.29 -19.26
C ASN A 3 13.38 -8.10 -18.27
N THR A 4 12.22 -7.97 -17.63
CA THR A 4 11.91 -6.86 -16.72
C THR A 4 12.59 -7.05 -15.38
N LYS A 5 13.43 -6.11 -14.99
CA LYS A 5 14.09 -6.08 -13.69
C LYS A 5 13.18 -5.42 -12.65
N ILE A 6 13.15 -5.95 -11.43
CA ILE A 6 12.32 -5.45 -10.34
C ILE A 6 13.23 -5.03 -9.19
N TYR A 7 13.07 -3.80 -8.71
CA TYR A 7 13.80 -3.26 -7.56
C TYR A 7 12.84 -2.75 -6.50
N LEU A 8 13.11 -3.09 -5.24
CA LEU A 8 12.39 -2.56 -4.09
C LEU A 8 13.02 -1.24 -3.65
N VAL A 9 12.25 -0.19 -3.56
CA VAL A 9 12.69 1.15 -3.11
C VAL A 9 12.27 1.34 -1.65
N ALA A 10 13.20 1.55 -0.77
CA ALA A 10 13.13 1.57 0.68
C ALA A 10 12.85 0.20 1.32
N CYS A 11 13.70 -0.19 2.27
CA CYS A 11 13.65 -1.50 2.93
C CYS A 11 13.67 -1.39 4.47
N GLY A 12 12.91 -0.44 5.00
CA GLY A 12 12.55 -0.37 6.41
C GLY A 12 11.58 -1.48 6.79
N GLY A 13 10.86 -1.33 7.90
CA GLY A 13 9.94 -2.37 8.40
C GLY A 13 8.92 -2.83 7.35
N HIS A 14 8.19 -1.89 6.73
CA HIS A 14 7.22 -2.23 5.69
C HIS A 14 7.89 -2.80 4.42
N GLY A 15 9.00 -2.22 4.00
CA GLY A 15 9.74 -2.70 2.82
C GLY A 15 10.18 -4.16 2.96
N ARG A 16 10.59 -4.59 4.16
CA ARG A 16 10.90 -6.00 4.44
C ARG A 16 9.67 -6.91 4.35
N VAL A 17 8.50 -6.45 4.82
CA VAL A 17 7.23 -7.19 4.66
C VAL A 17 6.85 -7.33 3.19
N VAL A 18 7.02 -6.26 2.41
CA VAL A 18 6.79 -6.28 0.95
C VAL A 18 7.76 -7.23 0.25
N LEU A 19 9.05 -7.20 0.62
CA LEU A 19 10.07 -8.08 0.06
C LEU A 19 9.74 -9.55 0.32
N ASP A 20 9.37 -9.89 1.55
CA ASP A 20 8.95 -11.23 1.91
C ASP A 20 7.72 -11.69 1.09
N ALA A 21 6.73 -10.82 0.94
CA ALA A 21 5.55 -11.09 0.12
C ALA A 21 5.90 -11.36 -1.35
N LEU A 22 6.80 -10.56 -1.94
CA LEU A 22 7.28 -10.76 -3.31
C LEU A 22 8.00 -12.09 -3.48
N LEU A 23 8.93 -12.41 -2.58
CA LEU A 23 9.69 -13.66 -2.60
C LEU A 23 8.78 -14.89 -2.39
N SER A 24 7.82 -14.79 -1.45
CA SER A 24 6.84 -15.86 -1.21
C SER A 24 5.93 -16.13 -2.41
N SER A 25 5.75 -15.13 -3.28
CA SER A 25 5.02 -15.21 -4.55
C SER A 25 5.92 -15.58 -5.74
N GLN A 26 7.13 -16.11 -5.47
CA GLN A 26 8.11 -16.58 -6.46
C GLN A 26 8.55 -15.48 -7.46
N GLN A 27 8.52 -14.22 -7.05
CA GLN A 27 9.01 -13.14 -7.88
C GLN A 27 10.52 -12.96 -7.71
N THR A 28 11.23 -12.80 -8.82
CA THR A 28 12.66 -12.49 -8.80
C THR A 28 12.85 -10.99 -8.55
N ILE A 29 13.50 -10.64 -7.45
CA ILE A 29 13.85 -9.26 -7.11
C ILE A 29 15.34 -9.07 -7.38
N HIS A 30 15.66 -8.06 -8.19
CA HIS A 30 17.01 -7.83 -8.71
C HIS A 30 17.88 -6.97 -7.78
N GLY A 31 17.27 -6.30 -6.80
CA GLY A 31 17.97 -5.54 -5.79
C GLY A 31 17.05 -4.71 -4.92
N VAL A 32 17.61 -4.24 -3.82
CA VAL A 32 17.00 -3.28 -2.91
C VAL A 32 17.70 -1.93 -3.09
N VAL A 33 16.94 -0.87 -3.20
CA VAL A 33 17.43 0.51 -3.18
C VAL A 33 17.07 1.13 -1.84
N ASP A 34 18.07 1.44 -1.02
CA ASP A 34 17.87 2.09 0.29
C ASP A 34 19.11 2.91 0.66
N ALA A 35 18.91 4.19 0.95
CA ALA A 35 20.00 5.11 1.26
C ALA A 35 20.61 4.91 2.67
N ASN A 36 19.89 4.20 3.55
CA ASN A 36 20.29 4.02 4.96
C ASN A 36 20.88 2.63 5.23
N ILE A 37 20.97 1.78 4.22
CA ILE A 37 21.52 0.42 4.35
C ILE A 37 22.77 0.32 3.47
N ALA A 38 23.86 -0.23 4.02
CA ALA A 38 25.12 -0.34 3.31
C ALA A 38 24.99 -1.17 2.03
N ILE A 39 25.60 -0.70 0.94
CA ILE A 39 25.63 -1.40 -0.35
C ILE A 39 26.26 -2.78 -0.18
N GLY A 40 25.67 -3.79 -0.80
CA GLY A 40 26.09 -5.18 -0.69
C GLY A 40 25.48 -5.95 0.49
N THR A 41 24.81 -5.26 1.43
CA THR A 41 24.05 -5.94 2.50
C THR A 41 22.96 -6.82 1.86
N GLU A 42 22.80 -8.03 2.36
CA GLU A 42 21.74 -8.95 1.92
C GLU A 42 20.55 -8.92 2.88
N ILE A 43 19.36 -8.77 2.30
CA ILE A 43 18.09 -8.84 3.02
C ILE A 43 17.27 -9.95 2.37
N PHE A 44 17.01 -11.03 3.10
CA PHE A 44 16.35 -12.23 2.57
C PHE A 44 16.97 -12.75 1.27
N GLY A 45 18.31 -12.67 1.14
CA GLY A 45 19.06 -13.08 -0.05
C GLY A 45 19.06 -12.08 -1.20
N VAL A 46 18.47 -10.90 -1.04
CA VAL A 46 18.48 -9.82 -2.05
C VAL A 46 19.43 -8.72 -1.63
N LYS A 47 20.35 -8.34 -2.52
CA LYS A 47 21.39 -7.32 -2.23
C LYS A 47 20.87 -5.90 -2.31
N VAL A 48 21.34 -5.06 -1.41
CA VAL A 48 21.23 -3.60 -1.52
C VAL A 48 22.20 -3.12 -2.59
N VAL A 49 21.68 -2.42 -3.60
CA VAL A 49 22.44 -1.98 -4.78
C VAL A 49 22.83 -0.50 -4.75
N GLY A 50 22.24 0.27 -3.85
CA GLY A 50 22.53 1.70 -3.67
C GLY A 50 21.38 2.47 -3.05
N GLY A 51 21.54 3.80 -2.94
CA GLY A 51 20.46 4.74 -2.59
C GLY A 51 19.69 5.22 -3.82
N ASP A 52 18.84 6.24 -3.64
CA ASP A 52 17.93 6.75 -4.68
C ASP A 52 18.64 7.13 -6.00
N ASP A 53 19.89 7.56 -5.93
CA ASP A 53 20.65 7.94 -7.13
C ASP A 53 20.89 6.78 -8.09
N VAL A 54 20.94 5.55 -7.60
CA VAL A 54 21.13 4.39 -8.49
C VAL A 54 19.93 4.19 -9.42
N ILE A 55 18.73 4.61 -9.02
CA ILE A 55 17.52 4.49 -9.85
C ILE A 55 17.67 5.30 -11.14
N LYS A 56 18.37 6.44 -11.09
CA LYS A 56 18.62 7.29 -12.27
C LYS A 56 19.47 6.59 -13.35
N THR A 57 20.18 5.53 -12.98
CA THR A 57 20.99 4.72 -13.90
C THR A 57 20.21 3.58 -14.55
N PHE A 58 19.00 3.33 -14.11
CA PHE A 58 18.16 2.25 -14.64
C PHE A 58 17.40 2.71 -15.88
N ASP A 59 17.19 1.80 -16.83
CA ASP A 59 16.30 2.01 -17.98
C ASP A 59 14.83 1.75 -17.56
N PRO A 60 13.96 2.77 -17.55
CA PRO A 60 12.57 2.61 -17.14
C PRO A 60 11.75 1.69 -18.08
N LYS A 61 12.23 1.45 -19.31
CA LYS A 61 11.53 0.55 -20.26
C LYS A 61 11.60 -0.92 -19.84
N VAL A 62 12.66 -1.30 -19.12
CA VAL A 62 12.91 -2.68 -18.68
C VAL A 62 12.99 -2.80 -17.16
N THR A 63 12.68 -1.75 -16.42
CA THR A 63 12.74 -1.74 -14.96
C THR A 63 11.38 -1.38 -14.37
N GLN A 64 10.97 -2.14 -13.35
CA GLN A 64 9.84 -1.82 -12.50
C GLN A 64 10.31 -1.59 -11.07
N LEU A 65 9.68 -0.64 -10.40
CA LEU A 65 9.94 -0.33 -9.00
C LEU A 65 8.84 -0.90 -8.12
N VAL A 66 9.18 -1.26 -6.90
CA VAL A 66 8.21 -1.61 -5.85
C VAL A 66 8.38 -0.62 -4.72
N ASN A 67 7.29 0.00 -4.28
CA ASN A 67 7.33 1.00 -3.23
C ASN A 67 7.35 0.34 -1.85
N GLY A 68 8.50 0.35 -1.18
CA GLY A 68 8.71 -0.21 0.16
C GLY A 68 8.52 0.79 1.30
N PHE A 69 8.21 2.05 1.00
CA PHE A 69 7.90 3.01 2.06
C PHE A 69 6.63 2.61 2.81
N GLY A 70 6.74 2.54 4.14
CA GLY A 70 5.59 2.40 5.03
C GLY A 70 4.89 3.74 5.28
N SER A 71 3.81 3.66 6.04
CA SER A 71 3.01 4.83 6.44
C SER A 71 2.64 4.70 7.91
N THR A 72 2.79 5.80 8.65
CA THR A 72 2.38 5.92 10.05
C THR A 72 1.60 7.22 10.21
N GLY A 73 0.27 7.16 10.07
CA GLY A 73 -0.61 8.33 10.13
C GLY A 73 -0.60 9.21 8.86
N SER A 74 0.23 8.92 7.86
CA SER A 74 0.25 9.65 6.59
C SER A 74 0.82 8.78 5.47
N SER A 75 0.24 8.82 4.31
CA SER A 75 0.73 8.18 3.08
C SER A 75 1.68 9.07 2.26
N ARG A 76 1.93 10.32 2.69
CA ARG A 76 2.59 11.38 1.92
C ARG A 76 3.93 10.97 1.31
N LYS A 77 4.89 10.48 2.11
CA LYS A 77 6.21 10.09 1.61
C LYS A 77 6.15 8.96 0.58
N ARG A 78 5.25 8.01 0.82
CA ARG A 78 4.99 6.91 -0.10
C ARG A 78 4.41 7.42 -1.43
N MET A 79 3.48 8.36 -1.37
CA MET A 79 2.86 9.02 -2.52
C MET A 79 3.89 9.82 -3.31
N GLU A 80 4.65 10.70 -2.65
CA GLU A 80 5.70 11.53 -3.27
C GLU A 80 6.74 10.67 -4.02
N THR A 81 7.16 9.54 -3.43
CA THR A 81 8.10 8.61 -4.07
C THR A 81 7.50 7.97 -5.32
N PHE A 82 6.25 7.53 -5.24
CA PHE A 82 5.54 6.94 -6.37
C PHE A 82 5.41 7.94 -7.52
N GLU A 83 4.93 9.16 -7.24
CA GLU A 83 4.75 10.21 -8.24
C GLU A 83 6.08 10.64 -8.87
N HIS A 84 7.13 10.83 -8.06
CA HIS A 84 8.43 11.25 -8.54
C HIS A 84 9.00 10.29 -9.60
N TRP A 85 9.04 9.01 -9.28
CA TRP A 85 9.59 8.02 -10.20
C TRP A 85 8.64 7.66 -11.35
N SER A 86 7.33 7.77 -11.16
CA SER A 86 6.37 7.63 -12.26
C SER A 86 6.52 8.74 -13.30
N LYS A 87 6.72 10.00 -12.85
CA LYS A 87 7.03 11.14 -13.75
C LYS A 87 8.35 10.94 -14.50
N SER A 88 9.28 10.17 -13.93
CA SER A 88 10.54 9.78 -14.59
C SER A 88 10.40 8.57 -15.51
N GLY A 89 9.18 8.09 -15.75
CA GLY A 89 8.88 7.01 -16.69
C GLY A 89 8.89 5.60 -16.10
N PHE A 90 9.21 5.44 -14.81
CA PHE A 90 9.18 4.12 -14.18
C PHE A 90 7.74 3.66 -13.90
N LYS A 91 7.50 2.38 -14.15
CA LYS A 91 6.26 1.71 -13.72
C LYS A 91 6.46 1.10 -12.33
N PHE A 92 5.45 1.26 -11.48
CA PHE A 92 5.43 0.58 -10.21
C PHE A 92 4.70 -0.76 -10.30
N ARG A 93 5.21 -1.73 -9.55
CA ARG A 93 4.65 -3.05 -9.39
C ARG A 93 4.26 -3.25 -7.93
N GLY A 94 3.06 -3.77 -7.72
CA GLY A 94 2.57 -4.22 -6.42
C GLY A 94 2.83 -5.70 -6.18
N VAL A 95 2.16 -6.22 -5.17
CA VAL A 95 2.15 -7.64 -4.84
C VAL A 95 0.80 -8.04 -4.26
N ILE A 96 0.31 -9.20 -4.64
CA ILE A 96 -0.77 -9.89 -3.93
C ILE A 96 -0.14 -11.09 -3.24
N HIS A 97 -0.12 -11.05 -1.91
CA HIS A 97 0.44 -12.14 -1.12
C HIS A 97 -0.36 -13.43 -1.33
N LYS A 98 0.31 -14.57 -1.45
CA LYS A 98 -0.34 -15.88 -1.71
C LYS A 98 -1.41 -16.28 -0.68
N ALA A 99 -1.35 -15.75 0.53
CA ALA A 99 -2.35 -15.97 1.58
C ALA A 99 -3.42 -14.86 1.65
N ALA A 100 -3.52 -13.97 0.67
CA ALA A 100 -4.64 -13.05 0.53
C ALA A 100 -5.81 -13.77 -0.15
N SER A 101 -7.04 -13.43 0.25
CA SER A 101 -8.27 -13.93 -0.37
C SER A 101 -8.90 -12.81 -1.21
N ILE A 102 -9.08 -13.06 -2.50
CA ILE A 102 -9.63 -12.08 -3.43
C ILE A 102 -10.92 -12.63 -4.02
N GLY A 103 -12.01 -11.91 -3.78
CA GLY A 103 -13.34 -12.23 -4.30
C GLY A 103 -13.50 -12.00 -5.80
N ALA A 104 -14.63 -12.41 -6.34
CA ALA A 104 -14.95 -12.26 -7.76
C ALA A 104 -15.11 -10.77 -8.15
N GLU A 105 -14.77 -10.44 -9.40
CA GLU A 105 -14.95 -9.11 -9.99
C GLU A 105 -14.16 -7.97 -9.30
N CYS A 106 -13.16 -8.29 -8.47
CA CYS A 106 -12.28 -7.29 -7.92
C CYS A 106 -11.42 -6.63 -9.01
N LYS A 107 -11.28 -5.32 -8.93
CA LYS A 107 -10.40 -4.52 -9.81
C LYS A 107 -9.25 -4.00 -8.96
N ILE A 108 -8.04 -4.52 -9.17
CA ILE A 108 -6.86 -4.17 -8.37
C ILE A 108 -5.81 -3.59 -9.31
N ALA A 109 -5.41 -2.34 -9.05
CA ALA A 109 -4.36 -1.69 -9.82
C ALA A 109 -3.01 -2.42 -9.68
N SER A 110 -2.19 -2.36 -10.72
CA SER A 110 -0.96 -3.16 -10.85
C SER A 110 0.10 -2.83 -9.79
N SER A 111 0.05 -1.64 -9.21
CA SER A 111 0.98 -1.19 -8.16
C SER A 111 0.46 -1.38 -6.73
N ALA A 112 -0.78 -1.85 -6.56
CA ALA A 112 -1.35 -2.10 -5.25
C ALA A 112 -0.66 -3.25 -4.51
N GLN A 113 -0.61 -3.16 -3.20
CA GLN A 113 0.02 -4.14 -2.31
C GLN A 113 -1.04 -4.75 -1.40
N ILE A 114 -1.32 -6.03 -1.60
CA ILE A 114 -2.29 -6.79 -0.79
C ILE A 114 -1.51 -7.79 0.06
N MET A 115 -1.48 -7.57 1.37
CA MET A 115 -0.62 -8.31 2.29
C MET A 115 -1.25 -9.60 2.81
N ALA A 116 -0.47 -10.35 3.57
CA ALA A 116 -0.83 -11.66 4.09
C ALA A 116 -2.15 -11.64 4.88
N GLY A 117 -3.05 -12.56 4.54
CA GLY A 117 -4.33 -12.73 5.22
C GLY A 117 -5.34 -11.59 5.01
N ALA A 118 -5.06 -10.62 4.14
CA ALA A 118 -6.05 -9.65 3.72
C ALA A 118 -7.18 -10.33 2.94
N VAL A 119 -8.42 -9.90 3.19
CA VAL A 119 -9.62 -10.43 2.53
C VAL A 119 -10.29 -9.29 1.78
N LEU A 120 -10.48 -9.46 0.48
CA LEU A 120 -11.26 -8.57 -0.36
C LEU A 120 -12.47 -9.35 -0.87
N GLN A 121 -13.67 -8.90 -0.54
CA GLN A 121 -14.91 -9.49 -1.04
C GLN A 121 -15.15 -9.07 -2.50
N ASN A 122 -16.24 -9.56 -3.09
CA ASN A 122 -16.55 -9.32 -4.48
C ASN A 122 -16.74 -7.83 -4.82
N ARG A 123 -16.37 -7.46 -6.05
CA ARG A 123 -16.49 -6.13 -6.65
C ARG A 123 -15.74 -5.00 -5.93
N VAL A 124 -14.73 -5.32 -5.12
CA VAL A 124 -13.84 -4.31 -4.54
C VAL A 124 -12.98 -3.68 -5.63
N SER A 125 -12.85 -2.36 -5.60
CA SER A 125 -11.97 -1.60 -6.49
C SER A 125 -10.82 -0.96 -5.70
N VAL A 126 -9.59 -1.22 -6.11
CA VAL A 126 -8.35 -0.77 -5.43
C VAL A 126 -7.49 0.00 -6.41
N GLY A 127 -7.20 1.26 -6.09
CA GLY A 127 -6.40 2.18 -6.89
C GLY A 127 -4.89 1.92 -6.84
N GLU A 128 -4.15 2.80 -7.54
CA GLU A 128 -2.69 2.73 -7.63
C GLU A 128 -2.01 3.04 -6.29
N ASN A 129 -0.89 2.38 -6.04
CA ASN A 129 -0.06 2.58 -4.86
C ASN A 129 -0.80 2.39 -3.51
N VAL A 130 -1.96 1.74 -3.52
CA VAL A 130 -2.71 1.39 -2.30
C VAL A 130 -1.99 0.28 -1.54
N VAL A 131 -2.06 0.33 -0.22
CA VAL A 131 -1.68 -0.79 0.66
C VAL A 131 -2.90 -1.30 1.40
N ILE A 132 -3.23 -2.57 1.23
CA ILE A 132 -4.15 -3.30 2.09
C ILE A 132 -3.31 -4.24 2.93
N ASN A 133 -3.10 -3.87 4.19
CA ASN A 133 -2.11 -4.49 5.05
C ASN A 133 -2.62 -5.79 5.68
N THR A 134 -1.76 -6.45 6.43
CA THR A 134 -1.96 -7.77 7.02
C THR A 134 -3.32 -7.89 7.72
N ARG A 135 -4.11 -8.91 7.32
CA ARG A 135 -5.42 -9.24 7.89
C ARG A 135 -6.46 -8.12 7.84
N ALA A 136 -6.30 -7.10 6.99
CA ALA A 136 -7.38 -6.15 6.75
C ALA A 136 -8.53 -6.86 6.01
N SER A 137 -9.77 -6.51 6.36
CA SER A 137 -10.99 -7.08 5.77
C SER A 137 -11.73 -5.99 5.02
N ILE A 138 -11.92 -6.19 3.73
CA ILE A 138 -12.59 -5.25 2.83
C ILE A 138 -13.82 -5.96 2.28
N ASP A 139 -14.99 -5.45 2.61
CA ASP A 139 -16.26 -6.07 2.22
C ASP A 139 -16.67 -5.66 0.79
N HIS A 140 -17.80 -6.19 0.31
CA HIS A 140 -18.28 -6.04 -1.07
C HIS A 140 -18.48 -4.58 -1.49
N ASP A 141 -18.29 -4.29 -2.78
CA ASP A 141 -18.54 -2.98 -3.40
C ASP A 141 -17.73 -1.80 -2.84
N VAL A 142 -16.69 -2.08 -2.06
CA VAL A 142 -15.79 -1.02 -1.53
C VAL A 142 -14.94 -0.44 -2.64
N VAL A 143 -14.79 0.88 -2.63
CA VAL A 143 -13.89 1.62 -3.54
C VAL A 143 -12.80 2.28 -2.72
N ILE A 144 -11.54 1.96 -3.04
CA ILE A 144 -10.35 2.53 -2.40
C ILE A 144 -9.57 3.29 -3.46
N ALA A 145 -9.52 4.62 -3.31
CA ALA A 145 -8.81 5.49 -4.24
C ALA A 145 -7.29 5.38 -4.09
N ASP A 146 -6.56 5.96 -5.04
CA ASP A 146 -5.10 5.90 -5.13
C ASP A 146 -4.41 6.36 -3.85
N HIS A 147 -3.26 5.77 -3.57
CA HIS A 147 -2.38 6.11 -2.44
C HIS A 147 -2.96 5.89 -1.05
N ALA A 148 -4.16 5.37 -0.91
CA ALA A 148 -4.73 5.06 0.40
C ALA A 148 -3.97 3.91 1.08
N VAL A 149 -3.95 3.94 2.41
CA VAL A 149 -3.33 2.91 3.24
C VAL A 149 -4.33 2.37 4.24
N ILE A 150 -4.63 1.09 4.14
CA ILE A 150 -5.47 0.35 5.07
C ILE A 150 -4.55 -0.46 5.96
N SER A 151 -4.43 -0.08 7.23
CA SER A 151 -3.48 -0.67 8.18
C SER A 151 -3.91 -2.07 8.65
N PRO A 152 -3.01 -2.81 9.34
CA PRO A 152 -3.30 -4.18 9.78
C PRO A 152 -4.60 -4.31 10.57
N GLY A 153 -5.40 -5.32 10.21
CA GLY A 153 -6.62 -5.66 10.93
C GLY A 153 -7.77 -4.66 10.82
N ALA A 154 -7.68 -3.63 10.00
CA ALA A 154 -8.79 -2.71 9.76
C ALA A 154 -9.94 -3.42 9.05
N ILE A 155 -11.18 -3.04 9.38
CA ILE A 155 -12.42 -3.62 8.85
C ILE A 155 -13.18 -2.52 8.10
N ILE A 156 -13.37 -2.72 6.80
CA ILE A 156 -14.09 -1.81 5.92
C ILE A 156 -15.35 -2.52 5.45
N SER A 157 -16.50 -2.09 5.94
CA SER A 157 -17.79 -2.71 5.59
C SER A 157 -18.24 -2.35 4.17
N GLY A 158 -19.29 -3.01 3.70
CA GLY A 158 -19.75 -2.93 2.32
C GLY A 158 -20.08 -1.52 1.83
N SER A 159 -19.81 -1.27 0.55
CA SER A 159 -20.09 -0.01 -0.17
C SER A 159 -19.42 1.23 0.41
N VAL A 160 -18.38 1.08 1.22
CA VAL A 160 -17.57 2.20 1.73
C VAL A 160 -16.70 2.76 0.60
N LYS A 161 -16.52 4.08 0.60
CA LYS A 161 -15.57 4.76 -0.28
C LYS A 161 -14.45 5.37 0.54
N ILE A 162 -13.21 5.01 0.20
CA ILE A 162 -12.00 5.56 0.81
C ILE A 162 -11.32 6.51 -0.17
N GLY A 163 -11.16 7.77 0.22
CA GLY A 163 -10.59 8.82 -0.60
C GLY A 163 -9.09 8.68 -0.85
N HIS A 164 -8.62 9.49 -1.80
CA HIS A 164 -7.22 9.55 -2.21
C HIS A 164 -6.30 9.86 -1.02
N GLY A 165 -5.21 9.12 -0.89
CA GLY A 165 -4.21 9.37 0.16
C GLY A 165 -4.71 9.15 1.60
N ALA A 166 -5.93 8.68 1.81
CA ALA A 166 -6.46 8.44 3.14
C ALA A 166 -5.68 7.34 3.87
N PHE A 167 -5.52 7.51 5.18
CA PHE A 167 -4.88 6.55 6.07
C PHE A 167 -5.90 5.98 7.05
N VAL A 168 -6.10 4.68 7.02
CA VAL A 168 -6.97 3.97 7.97
C VAL A 168 -6.08 3.19 8.95
N GLY A 169 -6.12 3.57 10.21
CA GLY A 169 -5.30 3.04 11.29
C GLY A 169 -5.60 1.57 11.63
N ALA A 170 -4.63 0.93 12.30
CA ALA A 170 -4.73 -0.48 12.66
C ALA A 170 -6.00 -0.77 13.49
N GLY A 171 -6.72 -1.83 13.14
CA GLY A 171 -7.93 -2.25 13.84
C GLY A 171 -9.10 -1.28 13.77
N ALA A 172 -9.06 -0.23 12.96
CA ALA A 172 -10.19 0.67 12.78
C ALA A 172 -11.35 -0.04 12.07
N VAL A 173 -12.57 0.35 12.39
CA VAL A 173 -13.80 -0.17 11.80
C VAL A 173 -14.56 0.96 11.13
N ILE A 174 -14.91 0.78 9.86
CA ILE A 174 -15.74 1.73 9.11
C ILE A 174 -17.02 1.01 8.74
N ILE A 175 -18.17 1.51 9.22
CA ILE A 175 -19.46 0.87 8.96
C ILE A 175 -19.92 1.07 7.52
N GLN A 176 -20.90 0.31 7.10
CA GLN A 176 -21.41 0.25 5.73
C GLN A 176 -21.81 1.62 5.17
N GLY A 177 -21.48 1.86 3.89
CA GLY A 177 -21.92 3.01 3.10
C GLY A 177 -21.27 4.35 3.46
N ILE A 178 -20.24 4.35 4.32
CA ILE A 178 -19.52 5.58 4.71
C ILE A 178 -18.58 6.05 3.59
N GLU A 179 -18.49 7.37 3.45
CA GLU A 179 -17.49 8.04 2.62
C GLU A 179 -16.41 8.68 3.50
N VAL A 180 -15.16 8.24 3.33
CA VAL A 180 -13.97 8.84 3.93
C VAL A 180 -13.32 9.72 2.87
N GLY A 181 -13.23 11.02 3.13
CA GLY A 181 -12.68 12.00 2.18
C GLY A 181 -11.17 11.84 1.96
N ASP A 182 -10.66 12.58 0.98
CA ASP A 182 -9.25 12.57 0.61
C ASP A 182 -8.35 13.04 1.76
N ASN A 183 -7.18 12.40 1.88
CA ASN A 183 -6.15 12.72 2.88
C ASN A 183 -6.66 12.69 4.34
N CYS A 184 -7.73 11.95 4.61
CA CYS A 184 -8.20 11.73 5.97
C CYS A 184 -7.27 10.79 6.74
N VAL A 185 -7.26 10.95 8.06
CA VAL A 185 -6.60 10.04 8.99
C VAL A 185 -7.65 9.44 9.92
N ILE A 186 -7.86 8.14 9.81
CA ILE A 186 -8.67 7.37 10.76
C ILE A 186 -7.72 6.75 11.77
N GLY A 187 -7.84 7.11 13.03
CA GLY A 187 -6.97 6.63 14.12
C GLY A 187 -7.11 5.11 14.33
N ALA A 188 -6.07 4.51 14.92
CA ALA A 188 -6.12 3.09 15.26
C ALA A 188 -7.28 2.77 16.22
N GLY A 189 -8.00 1.67 15.98
CA GLY A 189 -9.15 1.24 16.78
C GLY A 189 -10.38 2.15 16.69
N ALA A 190 -10.38 3.19 15.85
CA ALA A 190 -11.53 4.08 15.70
C ALA A 190 -12.72 3.36 15.06
N VAL A 191 -13.95 3.70 15.49
CA VAL A 191 -15.19 3.20 14.91
C VAL A 191 -15.92 4.34 14.21
N VAL A 192 -15.79 4.39 12.88
CA VAL A 192 -16.35 5.46 12.03
C VAL A 192 -17.79 5.13 11.67
N ARG A 193 -18.71 6.00 12.09
CA ARG A 193 -20.16 5.84 11.92
C ARG A 193 -20.80 6.93 11.05
N HIS A 194 -20.03 7.91 10.61
CA HIS A 194 -20.47 9.03 9.79
C HIS A 194 -19.41 9.34 8.74
N ASN A 195 -19.81 9.97 7.64
CA ASN A 195 -18.89 10.42 6.61
C ASN A 195 -17.83 11.35 7.20
N VAL A 196 -16.59 11.20 6.71
CA VAL A 196 -15.44 11.99 7.17
C VAL A 196 -15.05 12.97 6.08
N LYS A 197 -15.03 14.27 6.41
CA LYS A 197 -14.65 15.32 5.45
C LYS A 197 -13.18 15.22 5.06
N PRO A 198 -12.80 15.64 3.83
CA PRO A 198 -11.40 15.63 3.40
C PRO A 198 -10.45 16.32 4.41
N ALA A 199 -9.22 15.84 4.47
CA ALA A 199 -8.14 16.34 5.33
C ALA A 199 -8.48 16.40 6.83
N THR A 200 -9.36 15.50 7.29
CA THR A 200 -9.79 15.43 8.69
C THR A 200 -9.16 14.21 9.38
N THR A 201 -8.77 14.40 10.65
CA THR A 201 -8.38 13.30 11.53
C THR A 201 -9.52 12.93 12.46
N VAL A 202 -9.92 11.66 12.53
CA VAL A 202 -10.93 11.16 13.48
C VAL A 202 -10.37 10.01 14.30
N VAL A 203 -10.72 9.98 15.59
CA VAL A 203 -10.23 8.98 16.56
C VAL A 203 -11.34 8.54 17.51
N GLY A 204 -11.15 7.39 18.14
CA GLY A 204 -12.02 6.90 19.23
C GLY A 204 -13.20 6.04 18.76
N ASN A 205 -14.01 5.61 19.73
CA ASN A 205 -15.24 4.81 19.53
C ASN A 205 -16.39 5.41 20.39
N PRO A 206 -17.40 6.07 19.77
CA PRO A 206 -17.46 6.38 18.34
C PRO A 206 -16.38 7.35 17.91
N ALA A 207 -15.99 7.29 16.61
CA ALA A 207 -14.98 8.19 16.08
C ALA A 207 -15.49 9.65 16.05
N ALA A 208 -14.67 10.55 16.58
CA ALA A 208 -14.91 11.99 16.56
C ALA A 208 -13.68 12.70 15.96
N GLN A 209 -13.90 13.91 15.41
CA GLN A 209 -12.82 14.72 14.87
C GLN A 209 -11.86 15.10 16.00
N LEU A 210 -10.57 14.98 15.72
CA LEU A 210 -9.53 15.49 16.59
C LEU A 210 -9.40 17.00 16.34
N GLU A 211 -9.51 17.80 17.39
CA GLU A 211 -9.34 19.27 17.33
C GLU A 211 -7.86 19.67 17.15
#